data_4bf578e16fb15898b0984f4b320f072f
#
_entry.id   4bf578e16fb15898b0984f4b320f072f
#
_cell.length_a   1.000
_cell.length_b   1.000
_cell.length_c   1.000
_cell.angle_alpha   90.00
_cell.angle_beta   90.00
_cell.angle_gamma   90.00
#
_symmetry.space_group_name_H-M   'P 1'
#
loop_
_entity.id
_entity.type
_entity.pdbx_description
1 polymer ?
#
loop_
_entity_poly.entity_id
_entity_poly.type
_entity_poly.pdbx_seq_one_letter_code
_entity_poly.pdbx_strand_id
1 'polypeptide(L)'
;VVMSAMVRFPERIRGGVLLSGVAGHWAGPLNWTYEIGDKPLIGPMFAWTLVHPLGSLVLANNVQEVFTPDTMPEGHLDRAAVALALRPATFQRNVRDMNQLNEYMQLLSPLYDQVRQPLLIIHGEDDVLVPYWNHGRRVLPVIKQARVVLLAHTGHAPHHTQTARVVREINAFAADLK
;
A
#
# COMPACT_ATOMS: atom_id res chain seq x y z
N VAL A 1 -4.94 -7.07 -2.24
CA VAL A 1 -5.83 -7.45 -3.35
C VAL A 1 -5.05 -8.23 -4.41
N VAL A 2 -4.00 -7.65 -5.09
CA VAL A 2 -3.27 -8.30 -6.20
C VAL A 2 -2.78 -9.71 -5.85
N MET A 3 -1.95 -9.85 -4.82
CA MET A 3 -1.38 -11.13 -4.42
C MET A 3 -2.45 -12.16 -4.07
N SER A 4 -3.53 -11.74 -3.38
CA SER A 4 -4.66 -12.61 -3.06
C SER A 4 -5.39 -13.09 -4.32
N ALA A 5 -5.58 -12.22 -5.30
CA ALA A 5 -6.22 -12.59 -6.56
C ALA A 5 -5.38 -13.59 -7.36
N MET A 6 -4.06 -13.39 -7.43
CA MET A 6 -3.14 -14.30 -8.11
C MET A 6 -3.09 -15.70 -7.49
N VAL A 7 -3.19 -15.79 -6.15
CA VAL A 7 -3.24 -17.09 -5.44
C VAL A 7 -4.60 -17.77 -5.60
N ARG A 8 -5.71 -17.01 -5.45
CA ARG A 8 -7.07 -17.59 -5.36
C ARG A 8 -7.74 -17.84 -6.71
N PHE A 9 -7.35 -17.07 -7.73
CA PHE A 9 -7.98 -17.13 -9.07
C PHE A 9 -6.93 -17.20 -10.17
N PRO A 10 -5.99 -18.19 -10.10
CA PRO A 10 -4.85 -18.27 -11.01
C PRO A 10 -5.26 -18.33 -12.49
N GLU A 11 -6.38 -18.98 -12.80
CA GLU A 11 -6.90 -19.14 -14.15
C GLU A 11 -7.54 -17.86 -14.73
N ARG A 12 -7.85 -16.88 -13.87
CA ARG A 12 -8.49 -15.60 -14.27
C ARG A 12 -7.52 -14.44 -14.34
N ILE A 13 -6.31 -14.62 -13.82
CA ILE A 13 -5.30 -13.56 -13.71
C ILE A 13 -4.14 -13.90 -14.65
N ARG A 14 -3.91 -13.07 -15.64
CA ARG A 14 -2.82 -13.23 -16.62
C ARG A 14 -1.48 -12.73 -16.09
N GLY A 15 -1.49 -11.77 -15.19
CA GLY A 15 -0.33 -11.18 -14.55
C GLY A 15 -0.72 -10.16 -13.49
N GLY A 16 0.19 -9.77 -12.62
CA GLY A 16 -0.05 -8.79 -11.56
C GLY A 16 0.95 -7.64 -11.59
N VAL A 17 0.49 -6.46 -11.16
CA VAL A 17 1.37 -5.32 -10.89
C VAL A 17 1.22 -4.94 -9.42
N LEU A 18 2.33 -4.96 -8.70
CA LEU A 18 2.42 -4.50 -7.31
C LEU A 18 3.16 -3.16 -7.30
N LEU A 19 2.43 -2.09 -6.99
CA LEU A 19 2.95 -0.73 -6.95
C LEU A 19 3.08 -0.28 -5.50
N SER A 20 4.31 -0.18 -5.00
CA SER A 20 4.64 0.12 -3.59
C SER A 20 3.77 -0.67 -2.60
N GLY A 21 3.46 -1.92 -2.92
CA GLY A 21 2.44 -2.68 -2.23
C GLY A 21 2.96 -3.56 -1.11
N VAL A 22 2.13 -3.76 -0.08
CA VAL A 22 2.36 -4.74 0.98
C VAL A 22 2.31 -6.14 0.39
N ALA A 23 3.39 -6.89 0.55
CA ALA A 23 3.53 -8.26 0.08
C ALA A 23 4.04 -9.25 1.15
N GLY A 24 4.31 -8.78 2.35
CA GLY A 24 4.75 -9.60 3.48
C GLY A 24 4.23 -9.05 4.80
N HIS A 25 4.18 -9.89 5.81
CA HIS A 25 3.92 -9.45 7.16
C HIS A 25 5.10 -8.63 7.71
N TRP A 26 4.83 -7.82 8.70
CA TRP A 26 5.84 -6.99 9.37
C TRP A 26 5.84 -7.23 10.88
N ALA A 27 6.96 -6.90 11.52
CA ALA A 27 7.09 -6.92 12.97
C ALA A 27 6.76 -5.54 13.57
N GLY A 28 6.23 -5.56 14.77
CA GLY A 28 5.89 -4.35 15.52
C GLY A 28 4.47 -3.84 15.30
N PRO A 29 4.05 -2.94 16.20
CA PRO A 29 2.72 -2.37 16.15
C PRO A 29 2.59 -1.35 15.02
N LEU A 30 1.36 -1.09 14.62
CA LEU A 30 1.02 0.09 13.83
C LEU A 30 1.10 1.36 14.69
N ASN A 31 0.91 2.52 14.08
CA ASN A 31 0.79 3.77 14.80
C ASN A 31 -0.29 3.67 15.90
N TRP A 32 -0.05 4.28 17.06
CA TRP A 32 -0.94 4.25 18.24
C TRP A 32 -2.41 4.63 17.94
N THR A 33 -2.64 5.45 16.91
CA THR A 33 -4.00 5.82 16.46
C THR A 33 -4.78 4.62 15.95
N TYR A 34 -4.12 3.63 15.35
CA TYR A 34 -4.74 2.38 14.91
C TYR A 34 -5.06 1.49 16.11
N GLU A 35 -4.20 1.47 17.14
CA GLU A 35 -4.47 0.68 18.34
C GLU A 35 -5.67 1.21 19.12
N ILE A 36 -5.78 2.54 19.29
CA ILE A 36 -6.92 3.18 19.96
C ILE A 36 -8.18 3.06 19.10
N GLY A 37 -8.05 3.32 17.79
CA GLY A 37 -9.18 3.32 16.88
C GLY A 37 -9.91 1.98 16.76
N ASP A 38 -9.21 0.86 17.05
CA ASP A 38 -9.78 -0.49 16.98
C ASP A 38 -10.52 -0.92 18.27
N LYS A 39 -10.35 -0.18 19.37
CA LYS A 39 -10.97 -0.56 20.63
C LYS A 39 -12.49 -0.33 20.59
N PRO A 40 -13.30 -1.33 21.01
CA PRO A 40 -14.75 -1.15 21.15
C PRO A 40 -15.08 0.07 22.01
N LEU A 41 -16.07 0.85 21.62
CA LEU A 41 -16.53 2.07 22.28
C LEU A 41 -15.53 3.24 22.26
N ILE A 42 -14.25 3.00 22.60
CA ILE A 42 -13.20 4.04 22.62
C ILE A 42 -12.88 4.49 21.19
N GLY A 43 -12.73 3.56 20.24
CA GLY A 43 -12.43 3.87 18.85
C GLY A 43 -13.47 4.80 18.20
N PRO A 44 -14.77 4.48 18.26
CA PRO A 44 -15.82 5.40 17.80
C PRO A 44 -15.76 6.77 18.46
N MET A 45 -15.61 6.82 19.79
CA MET A 45 -15.49 8.08 20.52
C MET A 45 -14.27 8.88 20.06
N PHE A 46 -13.11 8.25 19.96
CA PHE A 46 -11.87 8.85 19.46
C PHE A 46 -12.03 9.41 18.03
N ALA A 47 -12.69 8.65 17.15
CA ALA A 47 -12.93 9.08 15.77
C ALA A 47 -13.82 10.34 15.70
N TRP A 48 -14.87 10.42 16.52
CA TRP A 48 -15.78 11.55 16.53
C TRP A 48 -15.24 12.78 17.26
N THR A 49 -14.51 12.60 18.36
CA THR A 49 -14.09 13.73 19.22
C THR A 49 -12.73 14.29 18.85
N LEU A 50 -11.84 13.50 18.25
CA LEU A 50 -10.49 13.92 17.94
C LEU A 50 -10.17 13.83 16.43
N VAL A 51 -10.36 12.67 15.81
CA VAL A 51 -9.95 12.48 14.40
C VAL A 51 -10.78 13.38 13.48
N HIS A 52 -12.08 13.40 13.63
CA HIS A 52 -12.96 14.17 12.75
C HIS A 52 -12.75 15.69 12.86
N PRO A 53 -12.77 16.32 14.04
CA PRO A 53 -12.61 17.77 14.16
C PRO A 53 -11.17 18.27 14.03
N LEU A 54 -10.17 17.48 14.48
CA LEU A 54 -8.77 17.94 14.57
C LEU A 54 -7.85 17.31 13.51
N GLY A 55 -8.27 16.24 12.86
CA GLY A 55 -7.44 15.53 11.90
C GLY A 55 -6.99 16.40 10.71
N SER A 56 -7.80 17.38 10.32
CA SER A 56 -7.46 18.34 9.26
C SER A 56 -6.22 19.15 9.55
N LEU A 57 -5.90 19.39 10.84
CA LEU A 57 -4.72 20.17 11.25
C LEU A 57 -3.40 19.47 10.93
N VAL A 58 -3.42 18.13 10.91
CA VAL A 58 -2.21 17.30 10.66
C VAL A 58 -2.26 16.59 9.31
N LEU A 59 -3.39 16.65 8.61
CA LEU A 59 -3.63 15.90 7.39
C LEU A 59 -2.56 16.14 6.32
N ALA A 60 -2.25 17.41 6.07
CA ALA A 60 -1.30 17.79 5.02
C ALA A 60 0.10 17.22 5.30
N ASN A 61 0.57 17.29 6.55
CA ASN A 61 1.87 16.76 6.95
C ASN A 61 1.90 15.22 6.85
N ASN A 62 0.86 14.55 7.33
CA ASN A 62 0.77 13.10 7.26
C ASN A 62 0.73 12.59 5.80
N VAL A 63 0.03 13.31 4.93
CA VAL A 63 0.00 12.96 3.49
C VAL A 63 1.31 13.30 2.81
N GLN A 64 2.01 14.39 3.20
CA GLN A 64 3.34 14.69 2.70
C GLN A 64 4.34 13.55 3.01
N GLU A 65 4.25 12.90 4.16
CA GLU A 65 5.10 11.76 4.51
C GLU A 65 4.98 10.61 3.51
N VAL A 66 3.79 10.40 2.93
CA VAL A 66 3.56 9.37 1.89
C VAL A 66 4.42 9.63 0.65
N PHE A 67 4.71 10.90 0.36
CA PHE A 67 5.50 11.28 -0.81
C PHE A 67 7.00 11.38 -0.53
N THR A 68 7.42 11.45 0.72
CA THR A 68 8.84 11.63 1.09
C THR A 68 9.73 10.55 0.43
N PRO A 69 10.88 10.94 -0.21
CA PRO A 69 11.52 12.27 -0.25
C PRO A 69 10.93 13.25 -1.30
N ASP A 70 10.05 12.80 -2.16
CA ASP A 70 9.37 13.64 -3.13
C ASP A 70 8.45 14.67 -2.45
N THR A 71 8.04 15.68 -3.19
CA THR A 71 7.02 16.64 -2.74
C THR A 71 5.64 16.20 -3.20
N MET A 72 4.67 16.29 -2.30
CA MET A 72 3.27 16.04 -2.64
C MET A 72 2.83 16.99 -3.78
N PRO A 73 2.21 16.47 -4.85
CA PRO A 73 1.72 17.32 -5.95
C PRO A 73 0.72 18.38 -5.48
N GLU A 74 0.85 19.60 -6.01
CA GLU A 74 -0.04 20.71 -5.69
C GLU A 74 -1.52 20.30 -5.86
N GLY A 75 -2.38 20.66 -4.90
CA GLY A 75 -3.80 20.34 -4.91
C GLY A 75 -4.13 18.85 -4.76
N HIS A 76 -3.16 17.99 -4.37
CA HIS A 76 -3.38 16.56 -4.19
C HIS A 76 -4.46 16.27 -3.15
N LEU A 77 -4.46 16.98 -2.01
CA LEU A 77 -5.43 16.76 -0.93
C LEU A 77 -6.88 16.89 -1.42
N ASP A 78 -7.15 17.89 -2.25
CA ASP A 78 -8.48 18.17 -2.77
C ASP A 78 -8.85 17.18 -3.90
N ARG A 79 -7.94 16.99 -4.87
CA ARG A 79 -8.20 16.09 -6.03
C ARG A 79 -8.40 14.64 -5.61
N ALA A 80 -7.66 14.17 -4.61
CA ALA A 80 -7.81 12.83 -4.05
C ALA A 80 -8.86 12.75 -2.93
N ALA A 81 -9.51 13.89 -2.61
CA ALA A 81 -10.50 13.98 -1.54
C ALA A 81 -10.03 13.35 -0.22
N VAL A 82 -8.75 13.56 0.14
CA VAL A 82 -8.09 12.87 1.26
C VAL A 82 -8.80 13.12 2.59
N ALA A 83 -9.45 14.28 2.75
CA ALA A 83 -10.23 14.59 3.94
C ALA A 83 -11.38 13.59 4.23
N LEU A 84 -11.81 12.81 3.23
CA LEU A 84 -12.80 11.75 3.44
C LEU A 84 -12.30 10.65 4.39
N ALA A 85 -10.97 10.47 4.51
CA ALA A 85 -10.38 9.53 5.46
C ALA A 85 -10.64 9.91 6.92
N LEU A 86 -10.89 11.20 7.20
CA LEU A 86 -11.19 11.71 8.54
C LEU A 86 -12.65 11.48 8.98
N ARG A 87 -13.51 11.02 8.08
CA ARG A 87 -14.89 10.65 8.46
C ARG A 87 -14.85 9.48 9.45
N PRO A 88 -15.56 9.54 10.58
CA PRO A 88 -15.46 8.53 11.63
C PRO A 88 -15.64 7.10 11.14
N ALA A 89 -16.65 6.85 10.29
CA ALA A 89 -16.88 5.52 9.73
C ALA A 89 -15.76 5.07 8.78
N THR A 90 -15.19 5.98 7.98
CA THR A 90 -14.07 5.69 7.08
C THR A 90 -12.80 5.39 7.87
N PHE A 91 -12.49 6.24 8.85
CA PHE A 91 -11.34 6.03 9.75
C PHE A 91 -11.40 4.68 10.45
N GLN A 92 -12.55 4.34 11.06
CA GLN A 92 -12.71 3.07 11.75
C GLN A 92 -12.57 1.85 10.85
N ARG A 93 -13.08 1.92 9.62
CA ARG A 93 -12.90 0.83 8.63
C ARG A 93 -11.43 0.69 8.26
N ASN A 94 -10.75 1.80 7.98
CA ASN A 94 -9.33 1.81 7.66
C ASN A 94 -8.49 1.22 8.82
N VAL A 95 -8.81 1.58 10.05
CA VAL A 95 -8.16 1.02 11.25
C VAL A 95 -8.29 -0.51 11.30
N ARG A 96 -9.50 -1.04 11.12
CA ARG A 96 -9.74 -2.49 11.11
C ARG A 96 -9.01 -3.19 9.99
N ASP A 97 -9.09 -2.63 8.78
CA ASP A 97 -8.44 -3.19 7.61
C ASP A 97 -6.91 -3.26 7.80
N MET A 98 -6.31 -2.22 8.37
CA MET A 98 -4.87 -2.17 8.64
C MET A 98 -4.44 -3.15 9.75
N ASN A 99 -5.20 -3.25 10.84
CA ASN A 99 -4.90 -4.20 11.93
C ASN A 99 -5.01 -5.66 11.46
N GLN A 100 -5.99 -5.96 10.61
CA GLN A 100 -6.17 -7.31 10.06
C GLN A 100 -5.18 -7.63 8.93
N LEU A 101 -4.63 -6.62 8.26
CA LEU A 101 -3.77 -6.82 7.09
C LEU A 101 -2.53 -7.64 7.42
N ASN A 102 -1.90 -7.38 8.57
CA ASN A 102 -0.68 -8.09 8.97
C ASN A 102 -0.94 -9.59 9.21
N GLU A 103 -2.01 -9.93 9.91
CA GLU A 103 -2.42 -11.32 10.13
C GLU A 103 -2.77 -11.99 8.79
N TYR A 104 -3.51 -11.29 7.94
CA TYR A 104 -3.84 -11.77 6.61
C TYR A 104 -2.59 -12.05 5.76
N MET A 105 -1.56 -11.19 5.85
CA MET A 105 -0.30 -11.41 5.14
C MET A 105 0.50 -12.59 5.68
N GLN A 106 0.40 -12.91 6.97
CA GLN A 106 0.99 -14.13 7.55
C GLN A 106 0.36 -15.40 6.94
N LEU A 107 -0.94 -15.37 6.69
CA LEU A 107 -1.65 -16.51 6.08
C LEU A 107 -1.46 -16.58 4.55
N LEU A 108 -1.34 -15.45 3.90
CA LEU A 108 -1.28 -15.39 2.44
C LEU A 108 0.15 -15.62 1.89
N SER A 109 1.17 -15.07 2.53
CA SER A 109 2.54 -15.10 1.98
C SER A 109 3.13 -16.50 1.83
N PRO A 110 2.82 -17.52 2.67
CA PRO A 110 3.24 -18.90 2.44
C PRO A 110 2.71 -19.52 1.13
N LEU A 111 1.62 -18.97 0.59
CA LEU A 111 1.00 -19.49 -0.63
C LEU A 111 1.58 -18.89 -1.93
N TYR A 112 2.56 -18.01 -1.82
CA TYR A 112 3.14 -17.34 -3.00
C TYR A 112 3.93 -18.30 -3.91
N ASP A 113 4.36 -19.44 -3.40
CA ASP A 113 4.98 -20.51 -4.19
C ASP A 113 4.03 -21.13 -5.22
N GLN A 114 2.71 -20.93 -5.05
CA GLN A 114 1.68 -21.38 -6.00
C GLN A 114 1.48 -20.41 -7.16
N VAL A 115 1.98 -19.17 -7.07
CA VAL A 115 1.84 -18.16 -8.12
C VAL A 115 2.71 -18.52 -9.31
N ARG A 116 2.09 -18.69 -10.49
CA ARG A 116 2.74 -19.00 -11.76
C ARG A 116 2.70 -17.85 -12.76
N GLN A 117 1.80 -16.91 -12.54
CA GLN A 117 1.63 -15.76 -13.41
C GLN A 117 2.81 -14.78 -13.25
N PRO A 118 3.17 -14.05 -14.31
CA PRO A 118 4.13 -12.95 -14.21
C PRO A 118 3.69 -11.89 -13.19
N LEU A 119 4.66 -11.36 -12.45
CA LEU A 119 4.45 -10.29 -11.48
C LEU A 119 5.46 -9.16 -11.73
N LEU A 120 4.95 -7.95 -11.94
CA LEU A 120 5.77 -6.74 -11.96
C LEU A 120 5.66 -6.04 -10.60
N ILE A 121 6.80 -5.80 -9.97
CA ILE A 121 6.90 -5.01 -8.74
C ILE A 121 7.54 -3.66 -9.10
N ILE A 122 6.83 -2.56 -8.89
CA ILE A 122 7.37 -1.20 -9.02
C ILE A 122 7.40 -0.60 -7.63
N HIS A 123 8.56 -0.14 -7.18
CA HIS A 123 8.74 0.32 -5.80
C HIS A 123 9.70 1.50 -5.71
N GLY A 124 9.40 2.46 -4.85
CA GLY A 124 10.34 3.53 -4.51
C GLY A 124 11.45 3.01 -3.61
N GLU A 125 12.70 3.39 -3.87
CA GLU A 125 13.84 2.96 -3.03
C GLU A 125 13.78 3.56 -1.63
N ASP A 126 13.21 4.77 -1.51
CA ASP A 126 13.13 5.52 -0.26
C ASP A 126 11.74 5.42 0.39
N ASP A 127 10.95 4.41 0.01
CA ASP A 127 9.64 4.13 0.63
C ASP A 127 9.80 3.67 2.09
N VAL A 128 9.55 4.58 3.02
CA VAL A 128 9.63 4.32 4.47
C VAL A 128 8.33 3.74 5.05
N LEU A 129 7.21 3.87 4.35
CA LEU A 129 5.92 3.38 4.81
C LEU A 129 5.75 1.88 4.55
N VAL A 130 6.11 1.45 3.35
CA VAL A 130 6.10 0.05 2.94
C VAL A 130 7.49 -0.30 2.38
N PRO A 131 8.50 -0.48 3.24
CA PRO A 131 9.88 -0.64 2.82
C PRO A 131 10.07 -1.83 1.87
N TYR A 132 10.72 -1.59 0.72
CA TYR A 132 10.97 -2.60 -0.31
C TYR A 132 11.60 -3.87 0.26
N TRP A 133 12.60 -3.74 1.16
CA TRP A 133 13.32 -4.88 1.74
C TRP A 133 12.41 -5.85 2.50
N ASN A 134 11.32 -5.34 3.11
CA ASN A 134 10.37 -6.15 3.89
C ASN A 134 9.20 -6.68 3.05
N HIS A 135 8.95 -6.10 1.89
CA HIS A 135 7.80 -6.47 1.05
C HIS A 135 8.23 -6.96 -0.34
N GLY A 136 8.49 -6.10 -1.29
CA GLY A 136 8.80 -6.49 -2.67
C GLY A 136 9.98 -7.44 -2.79
N ARG A 137 11.08 -7.20 -2.06
CA ARG A 137 12.27 -8.04 -2.07
C ARG A 137 12.01 -9.47 -1.62
N ARG A 138 11.10 -9.66 -0.65
CA ARG A 138 10.77 -10.99 -0.11
C ARG A 138 9.99 -11.87 -1.09
N VAL A 139 9.36 -11.27 -2.07
CA VAL A 139 8.57 -11.99 -3.10
C VAL A 139 9.48 -12.63 -4.15
N LEU A 140 10.60 -11.99 -4.51
CA LEU A 140 11.48 -12.43 -5.61
C LEU A 140 12.01 -13.87 -5.50
N PRO A 141 12.45 -14.36 -4.34
CA PRO A 141 12.94 -15.75 -4.24
C PRO A 141 11.83 -16.78 -4.38
N VAL A 142 10.58 -16.40 -4.13
CA VAL A 142 9.41 -17.29 -4.09
C VAL A 142 8.69 -17.32 -5.44
N ILE A 143 8.41 -16.16 -6.03
CA ILE A 143 7.73 -16.04 -7.33
C ILE A 143 8.80 -15.87 -8.42
N LYS A 144 9.15 -16.96 -9.11
CA LYS A 144 10.24 -16.97 -10.11
C LYS A 144 9.99 -16.06 -11.30
N GLN A 145 8.72 -15.75 -11.61
CA GLN A 145 8.32 -14.87 -12.69
C GLN A 145 8.17 -13.40 -12.24
N ALA A 146 8.54 -13.09 -10.99
CA ALA A 146 8.53 -11.72 -10.51
C ALA A 146 9.76 -10.96 -11.05
N ARG A 147 9.51 -9.76 -11.54
CA ARG A 147 10.54 -8.77 -11.84
C ARG A 147 10.30 -7.51 -11.05
N VAL A 148 11.36 -6.77 -10.75
CA VAL A 148 11.28 -5.53 -9.98
C VAL A 148 11.85 -4.36 -10.76
N VAL A 149 11.20 -3.23 -10.61
CA VAL A 149 11.68 -1.91 -11.04
C VAL A 149 11.76 -1.04 -9.78
N LEU A 150 12.97 -0.76 -9.34
CA LEU A 150 13.22 0.19 -8.26
C LEU A 150 13.36 1.60 -8.85
N LEU A 151 12.73 2.56 -8.21
CA LEU A 151 12.74 3.96 -8.59
C LEU A 151 13.56 4.74 -7.57
N ALA A 152 14.75 5.18 -8.00
CA ALA A 152 15.67 5.93 -7.16
C ALA A 152 15.03 7.25 -6.68
N HIS A 153 15.36 7.64 -5.44
CA HIS A 153 14.88 8.89 -4.82
C HIS A 153 13.36 9.05 -4.87
N THR A 154 12.62 7.96 -4.69
CA THR A 154 11.17 7.93 -4.80
C THR A 154 10.56 7.28 -3.55
N GLY A 155 9.49 7.89 -3.02
CA GLY A 155 8.76 7.41 -1.85
C GLY A 155 7.64 6.42 -2.19
N HIS A 156 6.62 6.39 -1.33
CA HIS A 156 5.53 5.41 -1.40
C HIS A 156 4.54 5.64 -2.57
N ALA A 157 4.53 6.83 -3.17
CA ALA A 157 3.55 7.18 -4.20
C ALA A 157 4.15 7.40 -5.61
N PRO A 158 4.91 6.43 -6.18
CA PRO A 158 5.60 6.60 -7.46
C PRO A 158 4.65 6.88 -8.64
N HIS A 159 3.41 6.46 -8.55
CA HIS A 159 2.40 6.75 -9.58
C HIS A 159 2.02 8.23 -9.67
N HIS A 160 2.31 9.02 -8.65
CA HIS A 160 2.13 10.47 -8.66
C HIS A 160 3.41 11.22 -8.99
N THR A 161 4.57 10.73 -8.54
CA THR A 161 5.85 11.45 -8.66
C THR A 161 6.66 11.01 -9.87
N GLN A 162 6.51 9.74 -10.30
CA GLN A 162 7.19 9.12 -11.43
C GLN A 162 6.21 8.56 -12.48
N THR A 163 5.06 9.22 -12.68
CA THR A 163 3.93 8.73 -13.48
C THR A 163 4.34 8.19 -14.84
N ALA A 164 5.14 8.96 -15.61
CA ALA A 164 5.57 8.56 -16.95
C ALA A 164 6.41 7.27 -16.94
N ARG A 165 7.25 7.08 -15.92
CA ARG A 165 8.06 5.87 -15.76
C ARG A 165 7.17 4.68 -15.39
N VAL A 166 6.29 4.85 -14.41
CA VAL A 166 5.34 3.81 -13.96
C VAL A 166 4.47 3.34 -15.12
N VAL A 167 3.89 4.26 -15.88
CA VAL A 167 3.04 3.91 -17.05
C VAL A 167 3.83 3.15 -18.11
N ARG A 168 5.07 3.56 -18.42
CA ARG A 168 5.93 2.83 -19.37
C ARG A 168 6.16 1.38 -18.93
N GLU A 169 6.52 1.17 -17.67
CA GLU A 169 6.81 -0.17 -17.15
C GLU A 169 5.56 -1.05 -17.16
N ILE A 170 4.40 -0.50 -16.80
CA ILE A 170 3.12 -1.22 -16.85
C ILE A 170 2.77 -1.59 -18.29
N ASN A 171 2.89 -0.66 -19.24
CA ASN A 171 2.56 -0.92 -20.63
C ASN A 171 3.50 -1.97 -21.26
N ALA A 172 4.79 -1.91 -20.96
CA ALA A 172 5.75 -2.91 -21.41
C ALA A 172 5.40 -4.29 -20.84
N PHE A 173 5.12 -4.36 -19.53
CA PHE A 173 4.70 -5.59 -18.88
C PHE A 173 3.40 -6.15 -19.47
N ALA A 174 2.39 -5.31 -19.69
CA ALA A 174 1.13 -5.73 -20.28
C ALA A 174 1.27 -6.27 -21.72
N ALA A 175 2.21 -5.72 -22.50
CA ALA A 175 2.51 -6.21 -23.85
C ALA A 175 3.13 -7.62 -23.84
N ASP A 176 3.87 -7.97 -22.78
CA ASP A 176 4.48 -9.28 -22.59
C ASP A 176 3.47 -10.36 -22.14
N LEU A 177 2.26 -9.98 -21.72
CA LEU A 177 1.21 -10.89 -21.22
C LEU A 177 0.32 -11.50 -22.33
N LYS A 178 0.80 -11.57 -23.54
CA LYS A 178 0.03 -12.08 -24.71
C LYS A 178 -0.24 -13.57 -24.63
#